data_f36f28c16fdaa2633e8eb6bc2397882f
#
_entry.id   f36f28c16fdaa2633e8eb6bc2397882f
#
_cell.length_a   1.000
_cell.length_b   1.000
_cell.length_c   1.000
_cell.angle_alpha   90.00
_cell.angle_beta   90.00
_cell.angle_gamma   90.00
#
_symmetry.space_group_name_H-M   'P 1'
#
loop_
_entity.id
_entity.type
_entity.pdbx_description
1 polymer ?
#
loop_
_entity_poly.entity_id
_entity_poly.type
_entity_poly.pdbx_seq_one_letter_code
_entity_poly.pdbx_strand_id
1 'polypeptide(L)'
;LVPATGFYEWRASKDGKTPFFIHPKDIELYSFAGIWSTWKNEDGQEIKTYSIMTTEPNSEMKAIHNRMPVILHPEDEASWIEPSNDNPESLEKLLFPLEDDSLEIYEVSRAVNNPINNDKYLILAA
;
A
#
# COMPACT_ATOMS: atom_id res chain seq x y z
N LEU A 1 8.46 -0.16 8.22
CA LEU A 1 7.64 0.82 7.53
C LEU A 1 7.99 0.83 6.04
N VAL A 2 6.99 1.00 5.17
CA VAL A 2 7.19 1.24 3.74
C VAL A 2 6.59 2.62 3.42
N PRO A 3 7.42 3.69 3.37
CA PRO A 3 6.91 5.05 3.14
C PRO A 3 6.39 5.21 1.71
N ALA A 4 5.28 5.93 1.56
CA ALA A 4 4.63 6.20 0.29
C ALA A 4 3.86 7.52 0.32
N THR A 5 3.61 8.08 -0.87
CA THR A 5 2.73 9.24 -1.09
C THR A 5 1.43 8.83 -1.79
N GLY A 6 1.32 7.59 -2.23
CA GLY A 6 0.16 7.02 -2.89
C GLY A 6 0.47 5.63 -3.44
N PHE A 7 -0.54 4.97 -3.97
CA PHE A 7 -0.38 3.69 -4.63
C PHE A 7 -1.33 3.56 -5.81
N TYR A 8 -1.01 2.65 -6.71
CA TYR A 8 -1.88 2.33 -7.83
C TYR A 8 -2.69 1.07 -7.55
N GLU A 9 -3.93 1.09 -8.02
CA GLU A 9 -4.79 -0.09 -8.06
C GLU A 9 -5.60 -0.11 -9.35
N TRP A 10 -5.99 -1.29 -9.81
CA TRP A 10 -6.66 -1.48 -11.09
C TRP A 10 -8.07 -2.02 -10.90
N ARG A 11 -9.06 -1.21 -11.26
CA ARG A 11 -10.44 -1.67 -11.32
C ARG A 11 -10.66 -2.52 -12.57
N ALA A 12 -11.08 -3.77 -12.38
CA ALA A 12 -11.46 -4.65 -13.48
C ALA A 12 -12.82 -4.26 -14.04
N SER A 13 -12.96 -4.26 -15.38
CA SER A 13 -14.22 -4.09 -16.10
C SER A 13 -14.28 -5.05 -17.29
N LYS A 14 -15.43 -5.08 -17.99
CA LYS A 14 -15.58 -5.88 -19.22
C LYS A 14 -14.61 -5.46 -20.33
N ASP A 15 -14.21 -4.20 -20.32
CA ASP A 15 -13.35 -3.57 -21.35
C ASP A 15 -11.86 -3.56 -20.93
N GLY A 16 -11.52 -4.26 -19.86
CA GLY A 16 -10.15 -4.36 -19.35
C GLY A 16 -9.97 -3.77 -17.95
N LYS A 17 -8.73 -3.36 -17.65
CA LYS A 17 -8.39 -2.77 -16.36
C LYS A 17 -8.12 -1.28 -16.49
N THR A 18 -8.72 -0.51 -15.59
CA THR A 18 -8.54 0.95 -15.48
C THR A 18 -7.68 1.24 -14.24
N PRO A 19 -6.53 1.92 -14.38
CA PRO A 19 -5.66 2.28 -13.27
C PRO A 19 -6.20 3.49 -12.50
N PHE A 20 -6.07 3.44 -11.19
CA PHE A 20 -6.37 4.53 -10.27
C PHE A 20 -5.14 4.83 -9.43
N PHE A 21 -4.92 6.10 -9.11
CA PHE A 21 -4.01 6.53 -8.07
C PHE A 21 -4.81 6.83 -6.82
N ILE A 22 -4.31 6.38 -5.67
CA ILE A 22 -5.01 6.38 -4.40
C ILE A 22 -4.08 6.90 -3.33
N HIS A 23 -4.53 7.87 -2.54
CA HIS A 23 -3.77 8.39 -1.41
C HIS A 23 -4.72 8.90 -0.30
N PRO A 24 -4.26 8.96 0.97
CA PRO A 24 -4.99 9.64 2.03
C PRO A 24 -5.20 11.12 1.72
N LYS A 25 -6.36 11.68 2.09
CA LYS A 25 -6.70 13.10 1.83
C LYS A 25 -5.83 14.07 2.60
N ASP A 26 -5.53 13.76 3.86
CA ASP A 26 -4.94 14.70 4.82
C ASP A 26 -3.47 14.42 5.14
N ILE A 27 -2.88 13.37 4.55
CA ILE A 27 -1.51 12.94 4.82
C ILE A 27 -0.76 12.78 3.51
N GLU A 28 0.24 13.63 3.27
CA GLU A 28 1.04 13.58 2.05
C GLU A 28 2.03 12.41 2.05
N LEU A 29 2.68 12.15 3.18
CA LEU A 29 3.62 11.04 3.37
C LEU A 29 3.15 10.16 4.50
N TYR A 30 2.92 8.90 4.22
CA TYR A 30 2.45 7.88 5.16
C TYR A 30 3.25 6.58 5.01
N SER A 31 3.00 5.61 5.89
CA SER A 31 3.67 4.31 5.83
C SER A 31 2.67 3.16 5.71
N PHE A 32 2.98 2.23 4.81
CA PHE A 32 2.35 0.92 4.87
C PHE A 32 2.96 0.06 5.96
N ALA A 33 2.14 -0.80 6.57
CA ALA A 33 2.62 -1.88 7.40
C ALA A 33 3.38 -2.90 6.55
N GLY A 34 4.68 -3.00 6.74
CA GLY A 34 5.54 -3.93 6.03
C GLY A 34 6.16 -4.96 6.97
N ILE A 35 6.38 -6.16 6.46
CA ILE A 35 7.20 -7.19 7.08
C ILE A 35 8.38 -7.48 6.19
N TRP A 36 9.50 -7.89 6.75
CA TRP A 36 10.69 -8.20 5.98
C TRP A 36 11.36 -9.48 6.47
N SER A 37 12.14 -10.10 5.59
CA SER A 37 12.99 -11.23 5.94
C SER A 37 14.28 -11.22 5.13
N THR A 38 15.26 -11.98 5.62
CA THR A 38 16.49 -12.26 4.89
C THR A 38 16.44 -13.68 4.35
N TRP A 39 16.67 -13.81 3.04
CA TRP A 39 16.81 -15.10 2.37
C TRP A 39 18.24 -15.25 1.84
N LYS A 40 18.78 -16.48 1.88
CA LYS A 40 20.06 -16.80 1.27
C LYS A 40 19.84 -17.56 -0.03
N ASN A 41 20.42 -17.05 -1.12
CA ASN A 41 20.41 -17.75 -2.41
C ASN A 41 21.39 -18.95 -2.41
N GLU A 42 21.42 -19.70 -3.50
CA GLU A 42 22.30 -20.88 -3.67
C GLU A 42 23.80 -20.53 -3.58
N ASP A 43 24.16 -19.30 -3.92
CA ASP A 43 25.53 -18.77 -3.83
C ASP A 43 25.89 -18.27 -2.42
N GLY A 44 24.98 -18.38 -1.45
CA GLY A 44 25.17 -17.92 -0.08
C GLY A 44 25.01 -16.41 0.13
N GLN A 45 24.55 -15.66 -0.87
CA GLN A 45 24.30 -14.22 -0.75
C GLN A 45 23.00 -13.97 0.02
N GLU A 46 23.05 -13.01 0.93
CA GLU A 46 21.86 -12.57 1.67
C GLU A 46 21.05 -11.56 0.85
N ILE A 47 19.79 -11.88 0.62
CA ILE A 47 18.83 -11.02 -0.07
C ILE A 47 17.75 -10.63 0.94
N LYS A 48 17.62 -9.33 1.19
CA LYS A 48 16.54 -8.79 2.02
C LYS A 48 15.31 -8.57 1.15
N THR A 49 14.19 -9.11 1.59
CA THR A 49 12.89 -8.96 0.94
C THR A 49 11.89 -8.36 1.90
N TYR A 50 10.86 -7.71 1.38
CA TYR A 50 9.75 -7.22 2.20
C TYR A 50 8.42 -7.45 1.48
N SER A 51 7.36 -7.46 2.26
CA SER A 51 5.98 -7.53 1.78
C SER A 51 5.14 -6.49 2.50
N ILE A 52 4.19 -5.90 1.79
CA ILE A 52 3.20 -4.99 2.38
C ILE A 52 2.01 -5.82 2.85
N MET A 53 1.59 -5.58 4.09
CA MET A 53 0.39 -6.20 4.65
C MET A 53 -0.85 -5.62 3.97
N THR A 54 -1.84 -6.47 3.73
CA THR A 54 -3.13 -6.05 3.17
C THR A 54 -4.27 -6.46 4.08
N THR A 55 -5.35 -5.70 4.04
CA THR A 55 -6.57 -5.92 4.80
C THR A 55 -7.80 -5.89 3.89
N GLU A 56 -8.99 -6.02 4.46
CA GLU A 56 -10.24 -5.78 3.74
C GLU A 56 -10.34 -4.31 3.29
N PRO A 57 -11.03 -4.03 2.18
CA PRO A 57 -11.16 -2.67 1.69
C PRO A 57 -12.15 -1.87 2.54
N ASN A 58 -11.88 -0.57 2.74
CA ASN A 58 -12.90 0.37 3.20
C ASN A 58 -13.96 0.61 2.12
N SER A 59 -14.96 1.46 2.39
CA SER A 59 -16.10 1.68 1.49
C SER A 59 -15.69 2.17 0.10
N GLU A 60 -14.68 3.03 0.01
CA GLU A 60 -14.18 3.61 -1.24
C GLU A 60 -13.43 2.59 -2.08
N MET A 61 -12.55 1.83 -1.43
CA MET A 61 -11.73 0.81 -2.09
C MET A 61 -12.55 -0.38 -2.62
N LYS A 62 -13.69 -0.70 -2.01
CA LYS A 62 -14.58 -1.79 -2.47
C LYS A 62 -15.00 -1.65 -3.94
N ALA A 63 -15.09 -0.42 -4.45
CA ALA A 63 -15.42 -0.17 -5.86
C ALA A 63 -14.25 -0.45 -6.81
N ILE A 64 -13.03 -0.55 -6.31
CA ILE A 64 -11.79 -0.70 -7.07
C ILE A 64 -11.24 -2.12 -6.94
N HIS A 65 -11.04 -2.58 -5.69
CA HIS A 65 -10.43 -3.89 -5.41
C HIS A 65 -10.99 -4.48 -4.11
N ASN A 66 -10.88 -5.80 -3.95
CA ASN A 66 -11.35 -6.54 -2.77
C ASN A 66 -10.35 -6.57 -1.61
N ARG A 67 -9.20 -5.95 -1.75
CA ARG A 67 -8.15 -5.78 -0.73
C ARG A 67 -7.58 -4.37 -0.83
N MET A 68 -7.04 -3.88 0.28
CA MET A 68 -6.24 -2.65 0.30
C MET A 68 -4.99 -2.84 1.15
N PRO A 69 -3.90 -2.10 0.89
CA PRO A 69 -2.75 -2.11 1.78
C PRO A 69 -3.14 -1.53 3.14
N VAL A 70 -2.51 -2.04 4.20
CA VAL A 70 -2.63 -1.46 5.53
C VAL A 70 -1.79 -0.18 5.58
N ILE A 71 -2.45 0.95 5.74
CA ILE A 71 -1.85 2.25 5.99
C ILE A 71 -1.87 2.46 7.50
N LEU A 72 -0.70 2.61 8.10
CA LEU A 72 -0.59 2.84 9.54
C LEU A 72 -0.95 4.29 9.88
N HIS A 73 -1.67 4.48 10.99
CA HIS A 73 -1.77 5.80 11.59
C HIS A 73 -0.40 6.25 12.12
N PRO A 74 -0.05 7.54 12.05
CA PRO A 74 1.26 8.04 12.50
C PRO A 74 1.61 7.65 13.94
N GLU A 75 0.62 7.60 14.83
CA GLU A 75 0.78 7.17 16.22
C GLU A 75 1.10 5.69 16.40
N ASP A 76 0.76 4.85 15.43
CA ASP A 76 0.95 3.41 15.45
C ASP A 76 2.28 2.97 14.83
N GLU A 77 2.93 3.84 14.05
CA GLU A 77 4.17 3.52 13.35
C GLU A 77 5.29 3.08 14.31
N ALA A 78 5.43 3.77 15.43
CA ALA A 78 6.44 3.42 16.44
C ALA A 78 6.19 2.03 17.03
N SER A 79 4.93 1.68 17.31
CA SER A 79 4.55 0.37 17.84
C SER A 79 4.80 -0.74 16.83
N TRP A 80 4.57 -0.47 15.52
CA TRP A 80 4.80 -1.44 14.46
C TRP A 80 6.27 -1.82 14.28
N ILE A 81 7.19 -0.88 14.45
CA ILE A 81 8.64 -1.12 14.26
C ILE A 81 9.41 -1.38 15.55
N GLU A 82 8.74 -1.36 16.71
CA GLU A 82 9.39 -1.58 18.02
C GLU A 82 9.94 -3.00 18.14
N PRO A 83 11.28 -3.20 18.21
CA PRO A 83 11.86 -4.54 18.19
C PRO A 83 11.49 -5.40 19.42
N SER A 84 11.11 -4.77 20.53
CA SER A 84 10.68 -5.46 21.75
C SER A 84 9.21 -5.86 21.72
N ASN A 85 8.44 -5.38 20.73
CA ASN A 85 7.04 -5.75 20.55
C ASN A 85 6.95 -7.04 19.73
N ASP A 86 7.16 -8.16 20.39
CA ASP A 86 7.08 -9.51 19.82
C ASP A 86 5.70 -10.18 20.00
N ASN A 87 4.70 -9.41 20.45
CA ASN A 87 3.34 -9.89 20.66
C ASN A 87 2.50 -9.75 19.36
N PRO A 88 2.26 -10.86 18.63
CA PRO A 88 1.46 -10.82 17.39
C PRO A 88 0.07 -10.24 17.57
N GLU A 89 -0.60 -10.54 18.70
CA GLU A 89 -1.96 -10.07 18.97
C GLU A 89 -2.05 -8.54 19.07
N SER A 90 -1.00 -7.89 19.58
CA SER A 90 -0.94 -6.44 19.66
C SER A 90 -0.71 -5.81 18.28
N LEU A 91 0.10 -6.44 17.44
CA LEU A 91 0.39 -5.99 16.08
C LEU A 91 -0.78 -6.24 15.13
N GLU A 92 -1.50 -7.36 15.27
CA GLU A 92 -2.69 -7.65 14.48
C GLU A 92 -3.79 -6.59 14.65
N LYS A 93 -3.89 -5.96 15.81
CA LYS A 93 -4.83 -4.86 16.06
C LYS A 93 -4.55 -3.60 15.26
N LEU A 94 -3.38 -3.48 14.65
CA LEU A 94 -3.00 -2.37 13.77
C LEU A 94 -3.32 -2.67 12.30
N LEU A 95 -3.73 -3.91 11.97
CA LEU A 95 -3.98 -4.36 10.59
C LEU A 95 -5.44 -4.15 10.17
N PHE A 96 -5.93 -2.92 10.27
CA PHE A 96 -7.29 -2.56 9.86
C PHE A 96 -7.27 -1.59 8.67
N PRO A 97 -8.37 -1.48 7.91
CA PRO A 97 -8.47 -0.49 6.84
C PRO A 97 -8.52 0.92 7.42
N LEU A 98 -8.03 1.91 6.67
CA LEU A 98 -8.33 3.31 6.98
C LEU A 98 -9.84 3.54 7.01
N GLU A 99 -10.25 4.53 7.80
CA GLU A 99 -11.64 4.95 7.93
C GLU A 99 -12.27 5.26 6.57
N ASP A 100 -13.57 5.06 6.49
CA ASP A 100 -14.33 5.47 5.32
C ASP A 100 -14.19 6.98 5.09
N ASP A 101 -14.23 7.39 3.84
CA ASP A 101 -14.10 8.77 3.39
C ASP A 101 -12.72 9.42 3.63
N SER A 102 -11.70 8.62 3.92
CA SER A 102 -10.32 9.07 4.17
C SER A 102 -9.43 9.09 2.93
N LEU A 103 -9.84 8.46 1.82
CA LEU A 103 -9.04 8.33 0.62
C LEU A 103 -9.49 9.28 -0.49
N GLU A 104 -8.54 9.82 -1.24
CA GLU A 104 -8.75 10.39 -2.55
C GLU A 104 -8.39 9.35 -3.61
N ILE A 105 -9.30 9.12 -4.57
CA ILE A 105 -9.19 8.09 -5.60
C ILE A 105 -9.54 8.71 -6.95
N TYR A 106 -8.62 8.68 -7.90
CA TYR A 106 -8.88 9.17 -9.26
C TYR A 106 -8.19 8.33 -10.32
N GLU A 107 -8.81 8.31 -11.50
CA GLU A 107 -8.27 7.61 -12.67
C GLU A 107 -7.00 8.30 -13.18
N VAL A 108 -6.01 7.50 -13.57
CA VAL A 108 -4.76 7.98 -14.15
C VAL A 108 -4.52 7.37 -15.53
N SER A 109 -3.56 7.92 -16.25
CA SER A 109 -3.20 7.43 -17.58
C SER A 109 -2.79 5.95 -17.57
N ARG A 110 -3.25 5.19 -18.56
CA ARG A 110 -2.81 3.81 -18.80
C ARG A 110 -1.31 3.68 -19.09
N ALA A 111 -0.59 4.78 -19.24
CA ALA A 111 0.87 4.77 -19.34
C ALA A 111 1.55 4.13 -18.13
N VAL A 112 0.90 4.14 -16.95
CA VAL A 112 1.39 3.46 -15.74
C VAL A 112 1.49 1.94 -15.90
N ASN A 113 0.78 1.34 -16.85
CA ASN A 113 0.84 -0.11 -17.11
C ASN A 113 2.19 -0.57 -17.69
N ASN A 114 2.98 0.34 -18.22
CA ASN A 114 4.30 0.02 -18.74
C ASN A 114 5.38 0.36 -17.68
N PRO A 115 6.10 -0.64 -17.14
CA PRO A 115 7.10 -0.43 -16.08
C PRO A 115 8.32 0.40 -16.52
N ILE A 116 8.49 0.66 -17.81
CA ILE A 116 9.54 1.56 -18.32
C ILE A 116 9.20 3.02 -17.98
N ASN A 117 7.90 3.35 -17.91
CA ASN A 117 7.46 4.69 -17.56
C ASN A 117 7.65 4.89 -16.05
N ASN A 118 8.43 5.91 -15.70
CA ASN A 118 8.71 6.28 -14.32
C ASN A 118 8.86 7.80 -14.23
N ASP A 119 7.74 8.50 -14.27
CA ASP A 119 7.70 9.96 -14.26
C ASP A 119 6.51 10.46 -13.43
N LYS A 120 6.64 11.67 -12.90
CA LYS A 120 5.62 12.32 -12.08
C LYS A 120 4.26 12.53 -12.77
N TYR A 121 4.21 12.58 -14.10
CA TYR A 121 2.94 12.71 -14.82
C TYR A 121 2.04 11.48 -14.65
N LEU A 122 2.58 10.34 -14.22
CA LEU A 122 1.79 9.11 -14.03
C LEU A 122 0.79 9.20 -12.88
N ILE A 123 1.00 10.12 -11.94
CA ILE A 123 0.08 10.37 -10.83
C ILE A 123 -0.90 11.50 -11.10
N LEU A 124 -0.89 12.08 -12.31
CA LEU A 124 -1.86 13.12 -12.66
C LEU A 124 -3.19 12.48 -13.09
N ALA A 125 -4.29 13.12 -12.74
CA ALA A 125 -5.61 12.71 -13.20
C ALA A 125 -5.69 12.67 -14.74
N ALA A 126 -6.35 11.63 -15.27
CA ALA A 126 -6.51 11.41 -16.70
C ALA A 126 -7.54 12.35 -17.32
#